data_6f518485b77a526b85e91b7c5c3115d9
#
_entry.id   6f518485b77a526b85e91b7c5c3115d9
#
_cell.length_a   1.000
_cell.length_b   1.000
_cell.length_c   1.000
_cell.angle_alpha   90.00
_cell.angle_beta   90.00
_cell.angle_gamma   90.00
#
_symmetry.space_group_name_H-M   'P 1'
#
loop_
_entity.id
_entity.type
_entity.pdbx_description
1 polymer ?
#
loop_
_entity_poly.entity_id
_entity_poly.type
_entity_poly.pdbx_seq_one_letter_code
_entity_poly.pdbx_strand_id
1 'polypeptide(L)'
;MKRGSFAAGFLTCLLLAGVTTTAYAAGILAERSTHRIVVDGKEVQMEAYVINGNNYVKLRDIGEQVGFNVYWDSDAKCVQVESGKPYTGEAPEKSAEAKPVEQPAQTDVATAKQDIVDRTNALRRAKGVAALRVNDKLMQAAQVRADEIAASGVYSHTRPDGRKSNTVTDSKYTGENLHNISELYLNQQQKTLSEAVVNLWSNSKAHADNMTSSRYGEIGVGLARGVNQNGLDCWYCVQVFLLDGCEVTWVDTTAMK
;
A
#
# COMPACT_ATOMS: atom_id res chain seq x y z
N MET A 1 72.73 -8.62 43.46
CA MET A 1 71.80 -9.77 43.51
C MET A 1 70.38 -9.25 43.96
N LYS A 2 69.39 -9.24 43.06
CA LYS A 2 68.04 -9.60 43.35
C LYS A 2 67.28 -9.57 42.01
N ARG A 3 66.96 -10.74 41.53
CA ARG A 3 66.01 -11.00 40.43
C ARG A 3 64.60 -10.78 41.01
N GLY A 4 63.80 -10.04 40.30
CA GLY A 4 62.41 -9.79 40.71
C GLY A 4 61.55 -9.41 39.55
N SER A 5 60.84 -10.39 39.05
CA SER A 5 59.47 -10.42 38.53
C SER A 5 59.11 -9.51 37.37
N PHE A 6 59.34 -10.03 36.17
CA PHE A 6 58.70 -9.60 34.93
C PHE A 6 57.49 -10.48 34.56
N ALA A 7 56.80 -11.06 35.52
CA ALA A 7 55.73 -12.01 35.25
C ALA A 7 54.30 -11.52 35.57
N ALA A 8 54.14 -10.27 36.03
CA ALA A 8 52.82 -9.77 36.41
C ALA A 8 52.15 -8.81 35.38
N GLY A 9 52.86 -8.43 34.32
CA GLY A 9 52.34 -7.51 33.31
C GLY A 9 51.69 -8.15 32.10
N PHE A 10 51.81 -9.45 31.90
CA PHE A 10 51.34 -10.13 30.68
C PHE A 10 49.94 -10.77 30.82
N LEU A 11 49.43 -10.87 32.03
CA LEU A 11 48.13 -11.53 32.26
C LEU A 11 46.93 -10.57 32.26
N THR A 12 47.18 -9.25 32.27
CA THR A 12 46.10 -8.23 32.29
C THR A 12 45.73 -7.72 30.88
N CYS A 13 46.56 -7.98 29.87
CA CYS A 13 46.25 -7.59 28.48
C CYS A 13 45.45 -8.64 27.69
N LEU A 14 45.34 -9.89 28.21
CA LEU A 14 44.64 -10.96 27.49
C LEU A 14 43.12 -11.04 27.82
N LEU A 15 42.62 -10.22 28.76
CA LEU A 15 41.22 -10.23 29.17
C LEU A 15 40.38 -9.08 28.56
N LEU A 16 40.99 -8.21 27.74
CA LEU A 16 40.26 -7.10 27.06
C LEU A 16 40.17 -7.27 25.55
N ALA A 17 40.61 -8.39 24.97
CA ALA A 17 40.54 -8.65 23.52
C ALA A 17 39.49 -9.72 23.17
N GLY A 18 38.39 -9.82 23.87
CA GLY A 18 37.43 -10.91 23.72
C GLY A 18 35.96 -10.54 23.71
N VAL A 19 35.58 -9.31 23.35
CA VAL A 19 34.22 -9.04 22.93
C VAL A 19 34.22 -8.71 21.45
N THR A 20 34.47 -9.74 20.64
CA THR A 20 33.98 -9.71 19.28
C THR A 20 32.47 -9.79 19.37
N THR A 21 31.81 -8.66 19.27
CA THR A 21 30.39 -8.62 18.92
C THR A 21 30.27 -9.23 17.52
N THR A 22 30.07 -10.54 17.45
CA THR A 22 29.56 -11.18 16.26
C THR A 22 28.15 -10.63 16.06
N ALA A 23 28.06 -9.62 15.19
CA ALA A 23 26.79 -9.22 14.62
C ALA A 23 26.29 -10.42 13.80
N TYR A 24 25.43 -11.24 14.38
CA TYR A 24 24.67 -12.22 13.63
C TYR A 24 23.67 -11.42 12.79
N ALA A 25 24.01 -11.16 11.53
CA ALA A 25 23.01 -10.90 10.54
C ALA A 25 22.15 -12.18 10.50
N ALA A 26 20.92 -12.12 10.99
CA ALA A 26 19.97 -13.21 10.86
C ALA A 26 19.64 -13.36 9.37
N GLY A 27 20.49 -14.08 8.64
CA GLY A 27 20.23 -14.43 7.25
C GLY A 27 19.11 -15.46 7.21
N ILE A 28 18.24 -15.36 6.22
CA ILE A 28 17.25 -16.39 5.93
C ILE A 28 18.03 -17.61 5.42
N LEU A 29 17.94 -18.76 6.13
CA LEU A 29 18.52 -20.00 5.67
C LEU A 29 17.66 -20.56 4.52
N ALA A 30 18.23 -20.63 3.33
CA ALA A 30 17.63 -21.22 2.15
C ALA A 30 18.38 -22.52 1.81
N GLU A 31 17.68 -23.63 1.87
CA GLU A 31 18.22 -24.94 1.49
C GLU A 31 17.78 -25.30 0.07
N ARG A 32 18.67 -25.91 -0.73
CA ARG A 32 18.29 -26.36 -2.07
C ARG A 32 17.20 -27.42 -1.98
N SER A 33 16.08 -27.18 -2.67
CA SER A 33 14.95 -28.12 -2.69
C SER A 33 15.30 -29.38 -3.49
N THR A 34 14.93 -30.52 -2.97
CA THR A 34 14.96 -31.82 -3.69
C THR A 34 13.56 -32.22 -4.16
N HIS A 35 12.57 -31.37 -3.98
CA HIS A 35 11.19 -31.66 -4.37
C HIS A 35 11.04 -31.63 -5.89
N ARG A 36 10.27 -32.59 -6.42
CA ARG A 36 9.87 -32.58 -7.83
C ARG A 36 8.88 -31.45 -8.07
N ILE A 37 9.06 -30.72 -9.15
CA ILE A 37 8.17 -29.65 -9.57
C ILE A 37 7.43 -30.12 -10.83
N VAL A 38 6.10 -30.04 -10.80
CA VAL A 38 5.23 -30.47 -11.89
C VAL A 38 4.37 -29.26 -12.31
N VAL A 39 4.43 -28.90 -13.59
CA VAL A 39 3.63 -27.84 -14.20
C VAL A 39 2.71 -28.49 -15.23
N ASP A 40 1.41 -28.34 -15.09
CA ASP A 40 0.38 -28.91 -15.99
C ASP A 40 0.58 -30.42 -16.26
N GLY A 41 0.93 -31.18 -15.20
CA GLY A 41 1.13 -32.63 -15.27
C GLY A 41 2.49 -33.06 -15.84
N LYS A 42 3.37 -32.14 -16.23
CA LYS A 42 4.72 -32.42 -16.71
C LYS A 42 5.76 -32.06 -15.67
N GLU A 43 6.69 -32.97 -15.40
CA GLU A 43 7.84 -32.67 -14.53
C GLU A 43 8.78 -31.70 -15.25
N VAL A 44 9.13 -30.61 -14.55
CA VAL A 44 10.03 -29.56 -15.03
C VAL A 44 11.25 -29.46 -14.15
N GLN A 45 12.41 -29.18 -14.76
CA GLN A 45 13.65 -28.95 -14.03
C GLN A 45 13.84 -27.45 -13.82
N MET A 46 13.77 -27.03 -12.56
CA MET A 46 14.05 -25.65 -12.18
C MET A 46 14.72 -25.60 -10.80
N GLU A 47 15.46 -24.54 -10.58
CA GLU A 47 16.14 -24.33 -9.31
C GLU A 47 15.12 -23.86 -8.25
N ALA A 48 15.01 -24.64 -7.18
CA ALA A 48 14.11 -24.35 -6.07
C ALA A 48 14.84 -24.37 -4.74
N TYR A 49 14.33 -23.61 -3.78
CA TYR A 49 14.84 -23.53 -2.42
C TYR A 49 13.72 -23.73 -1.42
N VAL A 50 14.04 -24.35 -0.29
CA VAL A 50 13.14 -24.45 0.87
C VAL A 50 13.54 -23.38 1.88
N ILE A 51 12.57 -22.54 2.25
CA ILE A 51 12.72 -21.51 3.27
C ILE A 51 11.53 -21.63 4.22
N ASN A 52 11.79 -21.90 5.49
CA ASN A 52 10.73 -22.08 6.51
C ASN A 52 9.65 -23.09 6.07
N GLY A 53 10.07 -24.20 5.44
CA GLY A 53 9.18 -25.28 5.00
C GLY A 53 8.40 -25.00 3.70
N ASN A 54 8.60 -23.87 3.05
CA ASN A 54 7.96 -23.51 1.79
C ASN A 54 8.95 -23.58 0.62
N ASN A 55 8.48 -24.02 -0.56
CA ASN A 55 9.29 -24.01 -1.77
C ASN A 55 9.27 -22.65 -2.44
N TYR A 56 10.43 -22.15 -2.81
CA TYR A 56 10.62 -20.91 -3.56
C TYR A 56 11.30 -21.24 -4.89
N VAL A 57 10.80 -20.68 -5.96
CA VAL A 57 11.36 -20.80 -7.31
C VAL A 57 11.53 -19.41 -7.92
N LYS A 58 12.41 -19.30 -8.90
CA LYS A 58 12.54 -18.03 -9.63
C LYS A 58 11.29 -17.78 -10.44
N LEU A 59 10.72 -16.58 -10.31
CA LEU A 59 9.52 -16.18 -11.04
C LEU A 59 9.70 -16.29 -12.57
N ARG A 60 10.91 -16.05 -13.07
CA ARG A 60 11.25 -16.21 -14.49
C ARG A 60 11.14 -17.65 -14.96
N ASP A 61 11.63 -18.59 -14.15
CA ASP A 61 11.59 -20.01 -14.49
C ASP A 61 10.13 -20.50 -14.59
N ILE A 62 9.25 -20.02 -13.70
CA ILE A 62 7.81 -20.27 -13.80
C ILE A 62 7.23 -19.60 -15.04
N GLY A 63 7.58 -18.33 -15.32
CA GLY A 63 7.10 -17.60 -16.48
C GLY A 63 7.43 -18.33 -17.79
N GLU A 64 8.62 -18.87 -17.91
CA GLU A 64 9.06 -19.66 -19.05
C GLU A 64 8.25 -20.95 -19.22
N GLN A 65 7.96 -21.67 -18.13
CA GLN A 65 7.25 -22.95 -18.17
C GLN A 65 5.74 -22.78 -18.41
N VAL A 66 5.14 -21.72 -17.89
CA VAL A 66 3.68 -21.46 -17.97
C VAL A 66 3.33 -20.56 -19.15
N GLY A 67 4.30 -19.82 -19.70
CA GLY A 67 4.13 -19.02 -20.92
C GLY A 67 3.68 -17.58 -20.62
N PHE A 68 4.16 -16.96 -19.53
CA PHE A 68 3.97 -15.54 -19.30
C PHE A 68 5.31 -14.80 -19.22
N ASN A 69 5.34 -13.53 -19.64
CA ASN A 69 6.58 -12.76 -19.65
C ASN A 69 6.93 -12.21 -18.26
N VAL A 70 8.21 -12.29 -17.91
CA VAL A 70 8.77 -11.74 -16.67
C VAL A 70 10.09 -11.05 -16.97
N TYR A 71 10.20 -9.77 -16.66
CA TYR A 71 11.43 -9.01 -16.85
C TYR A 71 11.65 -7.95 -15.77
N TRP A 72 12.87 -7.46 -15.67
CA TRP A 72 13.20 -6.32 -14.81
C TRP A 72 13.02 -5.03 -15.61
N ASP A 73 12.14 -4.16 -15.13
CA ASP A 73 11.98 -2.81 -15.67
C ASP A 73 12.93 -1.86 -14.92
N SER A 74 13.97 -1.41 -15.62
CA SER A 74 14.99 -0.53 -15.04
C SER A 74 14.50 0.90 -14.79
N ASP A 75 13.50 1.35 -15.52
CA ASP A 75 12.92 2.68 -15.39
C ASP A 75 11.95 2.71 -14.20
N ALA A 76 11.06 1.73 -14.12
CA ALA A 76 10.11 1.58 -13.02
C ALA A 76 10.74 0.93 -11.77
N LYS A 77 11.97 0.41 -11.85
CA LYS A 77 12.70 -0.31 -10.78
C LYS A 77 11.86 -1.44 -10.16
N CYS A 78 11.20 -2.22 -10.99
CA CYS A 78 10.37 -3.32 -10.55
C CYS A 78 10.47 -4.54 -11.46
N VAL A 79 10.02 -5.69 -10.95
CA VAL A 79 9.81 -6.89 -11.77
C VAL A 79 8.43 -6.78 -12.40
N GLN A 80 8.38 -6.81 -13.73
CA GLN A 80 7.13 -6.86 -14.50
C GLN A 80 6.73 -8.30 -14.77
N VAL A 81 5.43 -8.58 -14.65
CA VAL A 81 4.81 -9.85 -15.01
C VAL A 81 3.65 -9.57 -15.97
N GLU A 82 3.79 -10.05 -17.20
CA GLU A 82 2.79 -9.86 -18.26
C GLU A 82 2.13 -11.20 -18.57
N SER A 83 1.05 -11.52 -17.83
CA SER A 83 0.38 -12.83 -17.92
C SER A 83 -0.26 -13.14 -19.27
N GLY A 84 -0.48 -12.14 -20.10
CA GLY A 84 -1.04 -12.30 -21.47
C GLY A 84 -0.01 -12.30 -22.59
N LYS A 85 1.29 -12.26 -22.30
CA LYS A 85 2.36 -12.25 -23.27
C LYS A 85 3.27 -13.46 -23.12
N PRO A 86 3.74 -14.06 -24.22
CA PRO A 86 4.66 -15.19 -24.15
C PRO A 86 5.97 -14.77 -23.49
N TYR A 87 6.63 -15.70 -22.82
CA TYR A 87 7.90 -15.48 -22.16
C TYR A 87 8.99 -15.09 -23.18
N THR A 88 9.63 -13.97 -22.96
CA THR A 88 10.84 -13.53 -23.66
C THR A 88 12.01 -13.30 -22.70
N GLY A 89 11.72 -13.09 -21.42
CA GLY A 89 12.70 -12.73 -20.39
C GLY A 89 13.25 -11.30 -20.52
N GLU A 90 12.79 -10.57 -21.52
CA GLU A 90 13.25 -9.22 -21.86
C GLU A 90 12.10 -8.23 -21.79
N ALA A 91 12.42 -6.99 -21.46
CA ALA A 91 11.48 -5.89 -21.59
C ALA A 91 11.08 -5.74 -23.07
N PRO A 92 9.82 -5.46 -23.38
CA PRO A 92 9.42 -5.18 -24.76
C PRO A 92 10.30 -4.09 -25.36
N GLU A 93 10.75 -4.26 -26.61
CA GLU A 93 11.44 -3.19 -27.31
C GLU A 93 10.55 -1.94 -27.29
N LYS A 94 11.13 -0.81 -26.85
CA LYS A 94 10.45 0.48 -26.94
C LYS A 94 10.21 0.75 -28.43
N SER A 95 9.03 0.41 -28.93
CA SER A 95 8.65 0.81 -30.29
C SER A 95 8.74 2.31 -30.37
N ALA A 96 9.47 2.85 -31.35
CA ALA A 96 9.71 4.27 -31.57
C ALA A 96 8.42 5.10 -31.82
N GLU A 97 7.26 4.48 -31.71
CA GLU A 97 5.93 5.08 -31.84
C GLU A 97 4.98 4.73 -30.67
N ALA A 98 5.49 4.42 -29.48
CA ALA A 98 4.68 4.69 -28.31
C ALA A 98 4.54 6.22 -28.25
N LYS A 99 3.36 6.75 -28.61
CA LYS A 99 2.93 8.07 -28.12
C LYS A 99 3.40 8.12 -26.67
N PRO A 100 3.99 9.25 -26.21
CA PRO A 100 4.33 9.37 -24.81
C PRO A 100 3.10 8.84 -24.07
N VAL A 101 3.25 7.75 -23.30
CA VAL A 101 2.27 7.42 -22.27
C VAL A 101 2.31 8.68 -21.44
N GLU A 102 1.30 9.51 -21.59
CA GLU A 102 1.10 10.71 -20.81
C GLU A 102 1.28 10.22 -19.39
N GLN A 103 2.41 10.58 -18.81
CA GLN A 103 2.72 10.30 -17.40
C GLN A 103 1.46 10.73 -16.69
N PRO A 104 0.70 9.84 -15.98
CA PRO A 104 -0.63 10.14 -15.53
C PRO A 104 -0.56 11.53 -14.90
N ALA A 105 -1.24 12.49 -15.51
CA ALA A 105 -1.10 13.92 -15.23
C ALA A 105 -1.15 14.04 -13.72
N GLN A 106 -0.13 14.68 -13.14
CA GLN A 106 0.05 14.80 -11.70
C GLN A 106 -1.34 14.99 -11.08
N THR A 107 -1.82 13.98 -10.35
CA THR A 107 -3.22 13.90 -9.93
C THR A 107 -3.56 15.21 -9.28
N ASP A 108 -4.33 16.06 -9.95
CA ASP A 108 -4.88 17.24 -9.30
C ASP A 108 -5.79 16.76 -8.17
N VAL A 109 -5.29 16.92 -6.95
CA VAL A 109 -5.95 16.42 -5.74
C VAL A 109 -7.36 16.98 -5.60
N ALA A 110 -7.57 18.24 -5.99
CA ALA A 110 -8.89 18.87 -5.92
C ALA A 110 -9.86 18.20 -6.90
N THR A 111 -9.44 18.03 -8.15
CA THR A 111 -10.21 17.34 -9.19
C THR A 111 -10.48 15.88 -8.81
N ALA A 112 -9.49 15.17 -8.26
CA ALA A 112 -9.67 13.79 -7.83
C ALA A 112 -10.69 13.65 -6.68
N LYS A 113 -10.68 14.56 -5.71
CA LYS A 113 -11.67 14.58 -4.62
C LYS A 113 -13.09 14.80 -5.17
N GLN A 114 -13.26 15.74 -6.08
CA GLN A 114 -14.57 16.02 -6.69
C GLN A 114 -15.04 14.80 -7.51
N ASP A 115 -14.17 14.18 -8.32
CA ASP A 115 -14.52 13.00 -9.11
C ASP A 115 -14.92 11.80 -8.22
N ILE A 116 -14.29 11.64 -7.03
CA ILE A 116 -14.72 10.63 -6.04
C ILE A 116 -16.14 10.89 -5.55
N VAL A 117 -16.49 12.16 -5.26
CA VAL A 117 -17.84 12.54 -4.86
C VAL A 117 -18.85 12.26 -5.98
N ASP A 118 -18.51 12.65 -7.21
CA ASP A 118 -19.39 12.50 -8.37
C ASP A 118 -19.66 11.03 -8.69
N ARG A 119 -18.63 10.17 -8.63
CA ARG A 119 -18.75 8.72 -8.80
C ARG A 119 -19.56 8.09 -7.68
N THR A 120 -19.37 8.51 -6.42
CA THR A 120 -20.18 8.05 -5.29
C THR A 120 -21.64 8.42 -5.51
N ASN A 121 -21.92 9.65 -5.94
CA ASN A 121 -23.26 10.10 -6.24
C ASN A 121 -23.89 9.40 -7.47
N ALA A 122 -23.07 8.99 -8.45
CA ALA A 122 -23.53 8.16 -9.55
C ALA A 122 -24.02 6.78 -9.07
N LEU A 123 -23.26 6.14 -8.15
CA LEU A 123 -23.68 4.88 -7.53
C LEU A 123 -24.97 5.02 -6.73
N ARG A 124 -25.12 6.11 -6.00
CA ARG A 124 -26.34 6.41 -5.24
C ARG A 124 -27.55 6.57 -6.18
N ARG A 125 -27.39 7.36 -7.25
CA ARG A 125 -28.47 7.51 -8.27
C ARG A 125 -28.87 6.18 -8.88
N ALA A 126 -27.89 5.32 -9.21
CA ALA A 126 -28.17 4.01 -9.76
C ALA A 126 -28.98 3.10 -8.81
N LYS A 127 -28.89 3.35 -7.49
CA LYS A 127 -29.67 2.67 -6.45
C LYS A 127 -30.93 3.44 -6.00
N GLY A 128 -31.27 4.54 -6.65
CA GLY A 128 -32.45 5.35 -6.29
C GLY A 128 -32.29 6.11 -4.96
N VAL A 129 -31.04 6.33 -4.50
CA VAL A 129 -30.74 7.06 -3.26
C VAL A 129 -30.33 8.49 -3.59
N ALA A 130 -30.81 9.47 -2.78
CA ALA A 130 -30.48 10.89 -2.94
C ALA A 130 -28.97 11.13 -2.94
N ALA A 131 -28.50 12.10 -3.75
CA ALA A 131 -27.10 12.48 -3.79
C ALA A 131 -26.63 13.08 -2.46
N LEU A 132 -25.37 12.83 -2.10
CA LEU A 132 -24.71 13.48 -0.97
C LEU A 132 -24.30 14.90 -1.33
N ARG A 133 -24.47 15.82 -0.42
CA ARG A 133 -23.96 17.19 -0.52
C ARG A 133 -22.52 17.22 0.00
N VAL A 134 -21.64 17.94 -0.68
CA VAL A 134 -20.29 18.23 -0.17
C VAL A 134 -20.40 19.15 1.03
N ASN A 135 -19.65 18.82 2.10
CA ASN A 135 -19.56 19.62 3.31
C ASN A 135 -18.09 19.95 3.59
N ASP A 136 -17.76 21.23 3.68
CA ASP A 136 -16.38 21.71 3.85
C ASP A 136 -15.74 21.22 5.15
N LYS A 137 -16.51 21.10 6.22
CA LYS A 137 -16.01 20.54 7.48
C LYS A 137 -15.69 19.05 7.35
N LEU A 138 -16.51 18.31 6.61
CA LEU A 138 -16.22 16.91 6.32
C LEU A 138 -15.03 16.76 5.36
N MET A 139 -14.87 17.66 4.37
CA MET A 139 -13.69 17.70 3.51
C MET A 139 -12.42 17.91 4.32
N GLN A 140 -12.45 18.83 5.29
CA GLN A 140 -11.36 19.06 6.23
C GLN A 140 -11.10 17.83 7.13
N ALA A 141 -12.16 17.26 7.70
CA ALA A 141 -12.07 16.07 8.56
C ALA A 141 -11.48 14.86 7.82
N ALA A 142 -11.94 14.61 6.59
CA ALA A 142 -11.43 13.54 5.75
C ALA A 142 -9.93 13.78 5.39
N GLN A 143 -9.54 15.04 5.14
CA GLN A 143 -8.14 15.37 4.87
C GLN A 143 -7.27 15.12 6.10
N VAL A 144 -7.68 15.58 7.29
CA VAL A 144 -6.96 15.29 8.55
C VAL A 144 -6.76 13.79 8.72
N ARG A 145 -7.80 12.99 8.47
CA ARG A 145 -7.69 11.52 8.57
C ARG A 145 -6.73 10.93 7.54
N ALA A 146 -6.76 11.39 6.30
CA ALA A 146 -5.84 10.94 5.27
C ALA A 146 -4.38 11.26 5.65
N ASP A 147 -4.12 12.47 6.15
CA ASP A 147 -2.80 12.92 6.58
C ASP A 147 -2.29 12.15 7.81
N GLU A 148 -3.15 11.88 8.80
CA GLU A 148 -2.82 11.05 9.97
C GLU A 148 -2.37 9.64 9.56
N ILE A 149 -3.10 9.01 8.64
CA ILE A 149 -2.81 7.67 8.15
C ILE A 149 -1.51 7.68 7.33
N ALA A 150 -1.33 8.67 6.47
CA ALA A 150 -0.14 8.81 5.64
C ALA A 150 1.12 9.03 6.49
N ALA A 151 1.03 9.87 7.52
CA ALA A 151 2.15 10.17 8.42
C ALA A 151 2.52 8.99 9.33
N SER A 152 1.53 8.25 9.81
CA SER A 152 1.76 7.11 10.72
C SER A 152 2.05 5.79 10.00
N GLY A 153 1.67 5.66 8.73
CA GLY A 153 1.66 4.38 8.01
C GLY A 153 0.64 3.37 8.54
N VAL A 154 -0.19 3.75 9.52
CA VAL A 154 -1.17 2.86 10.17
C VAL A 154 -2.52 2.98 9.49
N TYR A 155 -2.86 2.00 8.66
CA TYR A 155 -4.15 1.90 8.00
C TYR A 155 -5.21 1.38 8.99
N SER A 156 -5.97 2.29 9.61
CA SER A 156 -6.92 1.96 10.67
C SER A 156 -8.03 3.00 10.83
N HIS A 157 -9.22 2.56 11.26
CA HIS A 157 -10.29 3.43 11.76
C HIS A 157 -10.02 4.00 13.17
N THR A 158 -8.87 3.67 13.75
CA THR A 158 -8.37 4.27 14.99
C THR A 158 -7.36 5.34 14.63
N ARG A 159 -7.47 6.52 15.22
CA ARG A 159 -6.52 7.62 15.04
C ARG A 159 -5.18 7.29 15.71
N PRO A 160 -4.07 7.94 15.33
CA PRO A 160 -2.74 7.66 15.89
C PRO A 160 -2.67 7.83 17.41
N ASP A 161 -3.53 8.67 17.99
CA ASP A 161 -3.64 8.90 19.44
C ASP A 161 -4.53 7.87 20.16
N GLY A 162 -5.02 6.85 19.48
CA GLY A 162 -5.86 5.77 20.01
C GLY A 162 -7.36 6.08 20.03
N ARG A 163 -7.79 7.28 19.67
CA ARG A 163 -9.22 7.64 19.58
C ARG A 163 -9.87 7.04 18.32
N LYS A 164 -11.21 6.95 18.32
CA LYS A 164 -11.97 6.50 17.14
C LYS A 164 -11.92 7.56 16.04
N SER A 165 -12.05 7.15 14.78
CA SER A 165 -12.02 8.04 13.61
C SER A 165 -13.05 9.18 13.67
N ASN A 166 -14.25 8.93 14.19
CA ASN A 166 -15.28 9.93 14.30
C ASN A 166 -14.93 11.10 15.25
N THR A 167 -13.91 10.95 16.11
CA THR A 167 -13.44 12.05 16.98
C THR A 167 -12.66 13.12 16.23
N VAL A 168 -12.47 12.97 14.92
CA VAL A 168 -11.94 14.03 14.07
C VAL A 168 -12.94 15.19 13.91
N THR A 169 -14.22 14.96 14.26
CA THR A 169 -15.28 15.96 14.30
C THR A 169 -15.94 15.97 15.68
N ASP A 170 -16.75 16.97 15.96
CA ASP A 170 -17.63 17.04 17.13
C ASP A 170 -18.91 16.18 16.99
N SER A 171 -19.11 15.56 15.85
CA SER A 171 -20.29 14.72 15.59
C SER A 171 -19.98 13.23 15.71
N LYS A 172 -20.74 12.52 16.56
CA LYS A 172 -20.70 11.05 16.65
C LYS A 172 -21.46 10.34 15.53
N TYR A 173 -22.13 11.08 14.66
CA TYR A 173 -23.01 10.58 13.61
C TYR A 173 -22.32 10.53 12.25
N THR A 174 -21.02 10.29 12.23
CA THR A 174 -20.21 10.13 11.01
C THR A 174 -19.90 8.68 10.72
N GLY A 175 -19.73 8.36 9.44
CA GLY A 175 -19.17 7.10 8.94
C GLY A 175 -17.88 7.35 8.19
N GLU A 176 -17.02 6.34 8.08
CA GLU A 176 -15.74 6.46 7.39
C GLU A 176 -15.52 5.29 6.43
N ASN A 177 -15.04 5.57 5.22
CA ASN A 177 -14.43 4.61 4.33
C ASN A 177 -12.94 4.95 4.20
N LEU A 178 -12.09 3.93 4.24
CA LEU A 178 -10.65 4.04 4.03
C LEU A 178 -10.21 3.14 2.88
N HIS A 179 -9.21 3.58 2.12
CA HIS A 179 -8.44 2.73 1.23
C HIS A 179 -7.03 3.27 1.05
N ASN A 180 -6.04 2.36 0.84
CA ASN A 180 -4.75 2.73 0.32
C ASN A 180 -4.56 2.10 -1.08
N ILE A 181 -4.00 2.86 -1.99
CA ILE A 181 -3.76 2.43 -3.37
C ILE A 181 -2.34 2.78 -3.75
N SER A 182 -1.53 1.78 -4.12
CA SER A 182 -0.18 2.03 -4.59
C SER A 182 -0.19 2.66 -5.99
N GLU A 183 0.79 3.52 -6.26
CA GLU A 183 1.03 4.07 -7.60
C GLU A 183 1.26 2.95 -8.62
N LEU A 184 1.92 1.87 -8.19
CA LEU A 184 2.12 0.69 -9.01
C LEU A 184 0.79 0.08 -9.49
N TYR A 185 -0.19 -0.06 -8.57
CA TYR A 185 -1.52 -0.58 -8.92
C TYR A 185 -2.24 0.33 -9.91
N LEU A 186 -2.20 1.65 -9.72
CA LEU A 186 -2.83 2.62 -10.63
C LEU A 186 -2.24 2.51 -12.05
N ASN A 187 -0.92 2.42 -12.14
CA ASN A 187 -0.21 2.28 -13.42
C ASN A 187 -0.56 0.96 -14.12
N GLN A 188 -0.61 -0.14 -13.39
CA GLN A 188 -0.98 -1.46 -13.95
C GLN A 188 -2.43 -1.51 -14.43
N GLN A 189 -3.34 -0.86 -13.70
CA GLN A 189 -4.76 -0.86 -14.06
C GLN A 189 -5.13 0.22 -15.10
N GLN A 190 -4.22 1.13 -15.41
CA GLN A 190 -4.46 2.28 -16.29
C GLN A 190 -5.71 3.08 -15.88
N LYS A 191 -5.91 3.23 -14.57
CA LYS A 191 -7.07 3.93 -13.98
C LYS A 191 -6.63 5.19 -13.27
N THR A 192 -7.52 6.17 -13.25
CA THR A 192 -7.35 7.32 -12.36
C THR A 192 -7.51 6.88 -10.90
N LEU A 193 -6.96 7.66 -9.96
CA LEU A 193 -7.09 7.40 -8.52
C LEU A 193 -8.56 7.28 -8.10
N SER A 194 -9.40 8.19 -8.57
CA SER A 194 -10.81 8.25 -8.25
C SER A 194 -11.59 7.03 -8.78
N GLU A 195 -11.30 6.60 -10.02
CA GLU A 195 -11.89 5.38 -10.56
C GLU A 195 -11.50 4.14 -9.77
N ALA A 196 -10.22 4.02 -9.47
CA ALA A 196 -9.68 2.86 -8.77
C ALA A 196 -10.27 2.78 -7.35
N VAL A 197 -10.25 3.87 -6.58
CA VAL A 197 -10.69 3.84 -5.19
C VAL A 197 -12.20 3.61 -5.07
N VAL A 198 -13.02 4.28 -5.88
CA VAL A 198 -14.48 4.09 -5.84
C VAL A 198 -14.85 2.67 -6.28
N ASN A 199 -14.15 2.11 -7.27
CA ASN A 199 -14.35 0.71 -7.68
C ASN A 199 -14.00 -0.26 -6.54
N LEU A 200 -12.87 -0.07 -5.85
CA LEU A 200 -12.46 -0.90 -4.72
C LEU A 200 -13.46 -0.81 -3.56
N TRP A 201 -13.93 0.39 -3.21
CA TRP A 201 -14.99 0.55 -2.21
C TRP A 201 -16.31 -0.10 -2.64
N SER A 202 -16.66 -0.01 -3.92
CA SER A 202 -17.90 -0.62 -4.44
C SER A 202 -17.90 -2.14 -4.35
N ASN A 203 -16.74 -2.76 -4.46
CA ASN A 203 -16.56 -4.21 -4.37
C ASN A 203 -16.48 -4.72 -2.91
N SER A 204 -16.42 -3.84 -1.93
CA SER A 204 -16.48 -4.15 -0.50
C SER A 204 -17.86 -3.86 0.03
N LYS A 205 -18.58 -4.88 0.53
CA LYS A 205 -19.95 -4.69 1.04
C LYS A 205 -20.03 -3.59 2.09
N ALA A 206 -19.12 -3.53 3.05
CA ALA A 206 -19.15 -2.53 4.12
C ALA A 206 -18.98 -1.11 3.58
N HIS A 207 -18.02 -0.91 2.66
CA HIS A 207 -17.77 0.39 2.05
C HIS A 207 -18.93 0.80 1.10
N ALA A 208 -19.44 -0.15 0.32
CA ALA A 208 -20.56 0.08 -0.58
C ALA A 208 -21.84 0.46 0.21
N ASP A 209 -22.09 -0.20 1.34
CA ASP A 209 -23.19 0.12 2.23
C ASP A 209 -23.09 1.56 2.76
N ASN A 210 -21.89 2.03 3.15
CA ASN A 210 -21.68 3.42 3.54
C ASN A 210 -21.98 4.38 2.39
N MET A 211 -21.38 4.16 1.21
CA MET A 211 -21.58 5.03 0.04
C MET A 211 -23.05 5.14 -0.38
N THR A 212 -23.82 4.07 -0.24
CA THR A 212 -25.20 3.99 -0.75
C THR A 212 -26.29 4.00 0.34
N SER A 213 -25.90 4.27 1.59
CA SER A 213 -26.87 4.42 2.69
C SER A 213 -27.74 5.65 2.50
N SER A 214 -29.07 5.47 2.55
CA SER A 214 -30.03 6.57 2.55
C SER A 214 -29.99 7.42 3.82
N ARG A 215 -29.29 6.97 4.85
CA ARG A 215 -29.15 7.70 6.11
C ARG A 215 -28.17 8.86 6.03
N TYR A 216 -27.20 8.81 5.12
CA TYR A 216 -26.21 9.87 4.95
C TYR A 216 -26.70 10.92 3.97
N GLY A 217 -26.53 12.20 4.35
CA GLY A 217 -26.89 13.37 3.55
C GLY A 217 -25.68 14.15 3.04
N GLU A 218 -24.50 13.98 3.67
CA GLU A 218 -23.32 14.78 3.36
C GLU A 218 -22.04 13.93 3.32
N ILE A 219 -21.05 14.44 2.57
CA ILE A 219 -19.76 13.76 2.35
C ILE A 219 -18.59 14.75 2.36
N GLY A 220 -17.44 14.28 2.85
CA GLY A 220 -16.13 14.85 2.61
C GLY A 220 -15.15 13.79 2.12
N VAL A 221 -14.14 14.21 1.36
CA VAL A 221 -13.09 13.36 0.79
C VAL A 221 -11.72 13.91 1.13
N GLY A 222 -10.83 13.06 1.64
CA GLY A 222 -9.44 13.34 1.92
C GLY A 222 -8.52 12.42 1.12
N LEU A 223 -7.42 12.99 0.61
CA LEU A 223 -6.39 12.26 -0.13
C LEU A 223 -5.01 12.71 0.37
N ALA A 224 -4.15 11.78 0.72
CA ALA A 224 -2.78 12.04 1.11
C ALA A 224 -1.82 11.02 0.50
N ARG A 225 -0.62 11.47 0.13
CA ARG A 225 0.47 10.58 -0.30
C ARG A 225 1.25 10.09 0.90
N GLY A 226 1.70 8.85 0.82
CA GLY A 226 2.57 8.25 1.82
C GLY A 226 3.17 6.95 1.32
N VAL A 227 3.81 6.22 2.24
CA VAL A 227 4.42 4.92 1.96
C VAL A 227 3.66 3.87 2.76
N ASN A 228 3.27 2.78 2.11
CA ASN A 228 2.56 1.70 2.81
C ASN A 228 3.53 0.77 3.56
N GLN A 229 3.00 -0.21 4.29
CA GLN A 229 3.78 -1.17 5.07
C GLN A 229 4.76 -2.01 4.24
N ASN A 230 4.57 -2.08 2.91
CA ASN A 230 5.46 -2.78 1.99
C ASN A 230 6.52 -1.86 1.36
N GLY A 231 6.62 -0.61 1.81
CA GLY A 231 7.58 0.37 1.28
C GLY A 231 7.19 0.95 -0.09
N LEU A 232 5.94 0.80 -0.52
CA LEU A 232 5.45 1.31 -1.81
C LEU A 232 4.81 2.67 -1.64
N ASP A 233 5.11 3.61 -2.54
CA ASP A 233 4.40 4.87 -2.66
C ASP A 233 2.92 4.62 -2.93
N CYS A 234 2.06 5.25 -2.14
CA CYS A 234 0.62 5.05 -2.23
C CYS A 234 -0.16 6.32 -1.89
N TRP A 235 -1.43 6.29 -2.27
CA TRP A 235 -2.45 7.23 -1.84
C TRP A 235 -3.26 6.62 -0.70
N TYR A 236 -3.46 7.39 0.37
CA TYR A 236 -4.43 7.13 1.41
C TYR A 236 -5.68 7.93 1.11
N CYS A 237 -6.78 7.22 0.90
CA CYS A 237 -8.07 7.77 0.46
C CYS A 237 -9.09 7.59 1.57
N VAL A 238 -9.76 8.67 1.93
CA VAL A 238 -10.75 8.71 3.01
C VAL A 238 -12.04 9.34 2.51
N GLN A 239 -13.19 8.70 2.82
CA GLN A 239 -14.50 9.34 2.77
C GLN A 239 -15.00 9.46 4.20
N VAL A 240 -15.53 10.62 4.56
CA VAL A 240 -16.29 10.83 5.80
C VAL A 240 -17.71 11.21 5.43
N PHE A 241 -18.67 10.50 5.99
CA PHE A 241 -20.10 10.71 5.75
C PHE A 241 -20.75 11.27 7.01
N LEU A 242 -21.80 12.06 6.86
CA LEU A 242 -22.62 12.57 7.96
C LEU A 242 -24.06 12.16 7.78
N LEU A 243 -24.72 11.71 8.85
CA LEU A 243 -26.15 11.43 8.83
C LEU A 243 -26.93 12.70 8.45
N ASP A 244 -27.96 12.51 7.64
CA ASP A 244 -28.85 13.63 7.23
C ASP A 244 -29.49 14.27 8.43
N GLY A 245 -29.58 15.61 8.42
CA GLY A 245 -30.10 16.40 9.54
C GLY A 245 -29.16 16.55 10.75
N CYS A 246 -27.93 16.02 10.68
CA CYS A 246 -26.87 16.27 11.67
C CYS A 246 -25.92 17.37 11.20
N GLU A 247 -25.17 17.94 12.14
CA GLU A 247 -24.20 19.00 11.88
C GLU A 247 -22.81 18.63 12.38
N VAL A 248 -21.79 19.22 11.75
CA VAL A 248 -20.40 19.28 12.20
C VAL A 248 -20.01 20.74 12.30
N THR A 249 -19.70 21.19 13.52
CA THR A 249 -19.30 22.59 13.78
C THR A 249 -17.79 22.75 13.93
N TRP A 250 -17.09 21.67 14.30
CA TRP A 250 -15.68 21.67 14.59
C TRP A 250 -14.96 20.45 14.04
N VAL A 251 -13.68 20.64 13.66
CA VAL A 251 -12.76 19.57 13.18
C VAL A 251 -11.49 19.62 14.01
N ASP A 252 -11.05 18.44 14.49
CA ASP A 252 -9.81 18.29 15.24
C ASP A 252 -8.59 18.27 14.30
N THR A 253 -7.90 19.39 14.21
CA THR A 253 -6.67 19.54 13.41
C THR A 253 -5.39 19.40 14.23
N THR A 254 -5.45 18.96 15.48
CA THR A 254 -4.30 18.92 16.39
C THR A 254 -3.20 17.97 15.94
N ALA A 255 -3.53 16.93 15.19
CA ALA A 255 -2.56 15.96 14.65
C ALA A 255 -1.77 16.48 13.42
N MET A 256 -2.10 17.68 12.92
CA MET A 256 -1.43 18.30 11.75
C MET A 256 -0.31 19.29 12.15
N LYS A 257 0.10 19.33 13.42
CA LYS A 257 1.15 20.23 13.94
C LYS A 257 2.47 19.52 14.18
#